data_16e4f3213bd200010bfe12d85a5f4ad6
#
_entry.id   16e4f3213bd200010bfe12d85a5f4ad6
#
_cell.length_a   1.000
_cell.length_b   1.000
_cell.length_c   1.000
_cell.angle_alpha   90.00
_cell.angle_beta   90.00
_cell.angle_gamma   90.00
#
_symmetry.space_group_name_H-M   'P 1'
#
loop_
_entity.id
_entity.type
_entity.pdbx_description
1 polymer ?
#
loop_
_entity_poly.entity_id
_entity_poly.type
_entity_poly.pdbx_seq_one_letter_code
_entity_poly.pdbx_strand_id
1 'polypeptide(L)'
;DLTNGHGAEVVVECVGGNMGIRSFEQAQQMLAPEGAIHLIAKYQGKPLPLDGDHFMNKVLVAGIRVDQSREACMEEAAQMLIDGRVRISELITHRLSWQETPDAYHMLYNKPDEALGVVLEWDG
;
A
#
# COMPACT_ATOMS: atom_id res chain seq x y z
N ASP A 1 1.36 13.33 19.39
CA ASP A 1 1.26 11.89 19.66
C ASP A 1 -0.22 11.48 19.70
N LEU A 2 -0.65 10.68 18.73
CA LEU A 2 -2.05 10.24 18.60
C LEU A 2 -2.40 9.06 19.49
N THR A 3 -1.40 8.40 20.08
CA THR A 3 -1.56 7.16 20.84
C THR A 3 -1.17 7.31 22.31
N ASN A 4 -0.89 8.54 22.76
CA ASN A 4 -0.37 8.82 24.11
C ASN A 4 0.86 7.97 24.48
N GLY A 5 1.74 7.69 23.51
CA GLY A 5 2.94 6.89 23.68
C GLY A 5 2.71 5.37 23.67
N HIS A 6 1.47 4.90 23.53
CA HIS A 6 1.18 3.47 23.50
C HIS A 6 1.65 2.79 22.21
N GLY A 7 1.62 3.49 21.09
CA GLY A 7 1.90 2.96 19.74
C GLY A 7 0.64 2.46 19.03
N ALA A 8 0.83 1.94 17.84
CA ALA A 8 -0.23 1.42 16.99
C ALA A 8 -0.39 -0.10 17.20
N GLU A 9 -1.61 -0.56 17.38
CA GLU A 9 -1.94 -1.99 17.52
C GLU A 9 -1.74 -2.74 16.20
N VAL A 10 -1.99 -2.06 15.07
CA VAL A 10 -1.78 -2.60 13.73
C VAL A 10 -1.11 -1.56 12.85
N VAL A 11 -0.05 -1.95 12.18
CA VAL A 11 0.62 -1.16 11.14
C VAL A 11 0.56 -1.93 9.82
N VAL A 12 0.00 -1.32 8.78
CA VAL A 12 -0.01 -1.89 7.43
C VAL A 12 1.08 -1.21 6.60
N GLU A 13 2.12 -1.95 6.24
CA GLU A 13 3.22 -1.45 5.43
C GLU A 13 2.93 -1.68 3.95
N CYS A 14 2.83 -0.59 3.18
CA CYS A 14 2.42 -0.58 1.79
C CYS A 14 3.48 -0.02 0.83
N VAL A 15 4.61 0.50 1.33
CA VAL A 15 5.60 1.22 0.51
C VAL A 15 6.39 0.27 -0.38
N GLY A 16 6.98 -0.77 0.22
CA GLY A 16 7.77 -1.74 -0.54
C GLY A 16 8.99 -1.16 -1.27
N GLY A 17 9.51 -1.93 -2.23
CA GLY A 17 10.65 -1.52 -3.04
C GLY A 17 11.89 -1.16 -2.21
N ASN A 18 12.70 -0.23 -2.71
CA ASN A 18 13.91 0.21 -2.03
C ASN A 18 13.62 1.08 -0.79
N MET A 19 12.52 1.80 -0.80
CA MET A 19 12.10 2.66 0.32
C MET A 19 11.41 1.86 1.44
N GLY A 20 10.91 0.68 1.13
CA GLY A 20 10.24 -0.20 2.07
C GLY A 20 11.11 -0.64 3.26
N ILE A 21 12.44 -0.66 3.12
CA ILE A 21 13.34 -0.96 4.23
C ILE A 21 13.17 0.08 5.33
N ARG A 22 13.26 1.37 4.97
CA ARG A 22 13.12 2.47 5.93
C ARG A 22 11.70 2.55 6.49
N SER A 23 10.70 2.34 5.65
CA SER A 23 9.30 2.27 6.06
C SER A 23 9.07 1.14 7.08
N PHE A 24 9.65 -0.03 6.85
CA PHE A 24 9.58 -1.17 7.77
C PHE A 24 10.26 -0.89 9.12
N GLU A 25 11.44 -0.24 9.13
CA GLU A 25 12.11 0.18 10.35
C GLU A 25 11.25 1.15 11.16
N GLN A 26 10.64 2.12 10.50
CA GLN A 26 9.71 3.05 11.14
C GLN A 26 8.44 2.34 11.66
N ALA A 27 7.89 1.41 10.89
CA ALA A 27 6.74 0.62 11.28
C ALA A 27 6.98 -0.17 12.58
N GLN A 28 8.17 -0.75 12.74
CA GLN A 28 8.54 -1.45 13.97
C GLN A 28 8.50 -0.52 15.18
N GLN A 29 9.02 0.71 15.05
CA GLN A 29 9.07 1.70 16.12
C GLN A 29 7.69 2.25 16.51
N MET A 30 6.72 2.14 15.60
CA MET A 30 5.34 2.62 15.82
C MET A 30 4.46 1.61 16.55
N LEU A 31 4.88 0.36 16.66
CA LEU A 31 4.05 -0.70 17.23
C LEU A 31 3.84 -0.56 18.73
N ALA A 32 2.60 -0.75 19.15
CA ALA A 32 2.24 -1.01 20.53
C ALA A 32 2.81 -2.35 21.02
N PRO A 33 2.90 -2.56 22.34
CA PRO A 33 3.09 -3.91 22.90
C PRO A 33 2.03 -4.86 22.33
N GLU A 34 2.46 -6.07 21.92
CA GLU A 34 1.59 -7.09 21.32
C GLU A 34 0.99 -6.68 19.94
N GLY A 35 1.45 -5.57 19.36
CA GLY A 35 0.98 -5.08 18.06
C GLY A 35 1.41 -5.96 16.88
N ALA A 36 0.81 -5.73 15.72
CA ALA A 36 1.06 -6.46 14.49
C ALA A 36 1.50 -5.56 13.33
N ILE A 37 2.52 -5.99 12.57
CA ILE A 37 2.82 -5.43 11.25
C ILE A 37 2.28 -6.36 10.17
N HIS A 38 1.53 -5.83 9.24
CA HIS A 38 1.12 -6.52 8.04
C HIS A 38 1.85 -5.95 6.82
N LEU A 39 2.70 -6.76 6.20
CA LEU A 39 3.43 -6.41 4.98
C LEU A 39 2.61 -6.80 3.76
N ILE A 40 2.06 -5.83 3.05
CA ILE A 40 1.32 -6.07 1.80
C ILE A 40 2.10 -5.64 0.56
N ALA A 41 3.19 -4.92 0.75
CA ALA A 41 4.04 -4.45 -0.32
C ALA A 41 5.04 -5.51 -0.81
N LYS A 42 5.65 -5.29 -1.98
CA LYS A 42 6.68 -6.16 -2.56
C LYS A 42 8.07 -5.55 -2.35
N TYR A 43 8.96 -6.31 -1.70
CA TYR A 43 10.32 -5.88 -1.33
C TYR A 43 11.38 -6.50 -2.25
N GLN A 44 11.48 -6.19 -3.43
CA GLN A 44 12.41 -6.49 -4.54
C GLN A 44 13.75 -7.19 -4.15
N GLY A 45 13.67 -8.29 -3.39
CA GLY A 45 14.81 -9.17 -3.10
C GLY A 45 15.79 -8.69 -2.03
N LYS A 46 15.52 -7.62 -1.31
CA LYS A 46 16.35 -7.20 -0.17
C LYS A 46 15.78 -7.73 1.15
N PRO A 47 16.64 -8.22 2.07
CA PRO A 47 16.21 -8.59 3.42
C PRO A 47 15.65 -7.37 4.16
N LEU A 48 14.58 -7.58 4.94
CA LEU A 48 14.08 -6.57 5.86
C LEU A 48 14.81 -6.70 7.21
N PRO A 49 15.31 -5.60 7.79
CA PRO A 49 15.99 -5.62 9.07
C PRO A 49 14.97 -5.75 10.21
N LEU A 50 14.81 -6.95 10.72
CA LEU A 50 13.98 -7.20 11.90
C LEU A 50 14.80 -7.00 13.17
N ASP A 51 14.35 -6.09 14.02
CA ASP A 51 14.87 -5.95 15.39
C ASP A 51 14.19 -6.99 16.28
N GLY A 52 14.90 -8.09 16.55
CA GLY A 52 14.37 -9.22 17.32
C GLY A 52 13.97 -8.87 18.73
N ASP A 53 14.74 -7.99 19.40
CA ASP A 53 14.44 -7.58 20.77
C ASP A 53 13.18 -6.69 20.81
N HIS A 54 13.08 -5.78 19.85
CA HIS A 54 11.90 -4.93 19.72
C HIS A 54 10.64 -5.72 19.31
N PHE A 55 10.84 -6.84 18.62
CA PHE A 55 9.74 -7.67 18.11
C PHE A 55 9.25 -8.76 19.09
N MET A 56 9.79 -8.79 20.31
CA MET A 56 9.28 -9.70 21.34
C MET A 56 7.79 -9.46 21.60
N ASN A 57 7.02 -10.55 21.54
CA ASN A 57 5.56 -10.53 21.71
C ASN A 57 4.78 -9.73 20.64
N LYS A 58 5.37 -9.49 19.47
CA LYS A 58 4.69 -8.84 18.33
C LYS A 58 4.46 -9.82 17.19
N VAL A 59 3.57 -9.47 16.28
CA VAL A 59 3.19 -10.32 15.14
C VAL A 59 3.65 -9.68 13.84
N LEU A 60 4.31 -10.47 12.99
CA LEU A 60 4.61 -10.11 11.61
C LEU A 60 3.80 -11.00 10.68
N VAL A 61 2.93 -10.39 9.88
CA VAL A 61 2.22 -11.04 8.80
C VAL A 61 2.82 -10.59 7.47
N ALA A 62 3.37 -11.50 6.70
CA ALA A 62 3.97 -11.20 5.40
C ALA A 62 3.16 -11.83 4.28
N GLY A 63 2.85 -11.03 3.29
CA GLY A 63 2.11 -11.44 2.10
C GLY A 63 0.58 -11.49 2.30
N ILE A 64 -0.08 -11.85 1.23
CA ILE A 64 -1.53 -12.02 1.19
C ILE A 64 -1.80 -13.52 1.11
N ARG A 65 -2.45 -14.07 2.12
CA ARG A 65 -3.00 -15.42 2.07
C ARG A 65 -4.41 -15.35 1.53
N VAL A 66 -4.61 -15.85 0.33
CA VAL A 66 -5.92 -15.94 -0.30
C VAL A 66 -6.27 -17.43 -0.42
N ASP A 67 -7.37 -17.81 0.18
CA ASP A 67 -7.90 -19.18 0.07
C ASP A 67 -8.79 -19.35 -1.18
N GLN A 68 -8.96 -18.27 -1.97
CA GLN A 68 -9.75 -18.19 -3.18
C GLN A 68 -8.86 -18.13 -4.42
N SER A 69 -9.40 -18.52 -5.57
CA SER A 69 -8.71 -18.31 -6.84
C SER A 69 -8.56 -16.80 -7.14
N ARG A 70 -7.59 -16.47 -7.98
CA ARG A 70 -7.37 -15.07 -8.40
C ARG A 70 -8.61 -14.50 -9.09
N GLU A 71 -9.28 -15.31 -9.91
CA GLU A 71 -10.50 -14.94 -10.63
C GLU A 71 -11.62 -14.59 -9.66
N ALA A 72 -11.85 -15.42 -8.64
CA ALA A 72 -12.86 -15.17 -7.62
C ALA A 72 -12.58 -13.88 -6.84
N CYS A 73 -11.31 -13.61 -6.50
CA CYS A 73 -10.92 -12.35 -5.85
C CYS A 73 -11.17 -11.12 -6.75
N MET A 74 -10.92 -11.25 -8.05
CA MET A 74 -11.17 -10.17 -9.02
C MET A 74 -12.67 -9.91 -9.19
N GLU A 75 -13.49 -10.94 -9.26
CA GLU A 75 -14.95 -10.83 -9.33
C GLU A 75 -15.52 -10.16 -8.08
N GLU A 76 -15.07 -10.58 -6.90
CA GLU A 76 -15.47 -9.96 -5.63
C GLU A 76 -15.05 -8.48 -5.57
N ALA A 77 -13.82 -8.15 -5.96
CA ALA A 77 -13.35 -6.77 -6.00
C ALA A 77 -14.17 -5.91 -6.98
N ALA A 78 -14.48 -6.43 -8.16
CA ALA A 78 -15.34 -5.74 -9.13
C ALA A 78 -16.76 -5.52 -8.56
N GLN A 79 -17.32 -6.52 -7.89
CA GLN A 79 -18.64 -6.38 -7.25
C GLN A 79 -18.63 -5.33 -6.14
N MET A 80 -17.56 -5.27 -5.33
CA MET A 80 -17.41 -4.24 -4.29
C MET A 80 -17.39 -2.81 -4.85
N LEU A 81 -16.80 -2.64 -6.04
CA LEU A 81 -16.81 -1.35 -6.75
C LEU A 81 -18.22 -1.01 -7.27
N ILE A 82 -18.91 -1.99 -7.88
CA ILE A 82 -20.28 -1.83 -8.42
C ILE A 82 -21.25 -1.47 -7.28
N ASP A 83 -21.14 -2.13 -6.15
CA ASP A 83 -21.99 -1.91 -4.98
C ASP A 83 -21.66 -0.62 -4.23
N GLY A 84 -20.60 0.10 -4.62
CA GLY A 84 -20.13 1.31 -3.94
C GLY A 84 -19.53 1.05 -2.54
N ARG A 85 -19.21 -0.20 -2.21
CA ARG A 85 -18.55 -0.57 -0.95
C ARG A 85 -17.10 -0.09 -0.90
N VAL A 86 -16.47 0.02 -2.07
CA VAL A 86 -15.15 0.62 -2.27
C VAL A 86 -15.28 1.76 -3.26
N ARG A 87 -14.84 2.95 -2.89
CA ARG A 87 -14.90 4.15 -3.73
C ARG A 87 -13.49 4.57 -4.13
N ILE A 88 -13.10 4.22 -5.36
CA ILE A 88 -11.78 4.57 -5.90
C ILE A 88 -11.80 5.84 -6.76
N SER A 89 -12.98 6.31 -7.18
CA SER A 89 -13.12 7.52 -8.00
C SER A 89 -12.52 8.76 -7.34
N GLU A 90 -12.57 8.83 -6.01
CA GLU A 90 -11.99 9.92 -5.23
C GLU A 90 -10.45 9.90 -5.21
N LEU A 91 -9.84 8.78 -5.56
CA LEU A 91 -8.39 8.62 -5.68
C LEU A 91 -7.87 9.00 -7.07
N ILE A 92 -8.75 9.17 -8.05
CA ILE A 92 -8.37 9.56 -9.41
C ILE A 92 -8.20 11.07 -9.44
N THR A 93 -6.95 11.51 -9.42
CA THR A 93 -6.60 12.94 -9.44
C THR A 93 -6.47 13.52 -10.84
N HIS A 94 -6.12 12.66 -11.82
CA HIS A 94 -5.89 13.09 -13.19
C HIS A 94 -6.57 12.13 -14.18
N ARG A 95 -7.25 12.71 -15.17
CA ARG A 95 -7.76 12.03 -16.34
C ARG A 95 -7.15 12.69 -17.56
N LEU A 96 -6.42 11.92 -18.34
CA LEU A 96 -5.66 12.40 -19.50
C LEU A 96 -6.04 11.54 -20.71
N SER A 97 -5.97 12.13 -21.89
CA SER A 97 -6.06 11.33 -23.12
C SER A 97 -4.87 10.38 -23.23
N TRP A 98 -5.03 9.24 -23.85
CA TRP A 98 -3.94 8.30 -24.05
C TRP A 98 -2.76 8.89 -24.85
N GLN A 99 -3.02 9.90 -25.69
CA GLN A 99 -1.99 10.64 -26.42
C GLN A 99 -1.07 11.43 -25.49
N GLU A 100 -1.55 11.82 -24.32
CA GLU A 100 -0.80 12.53 -23.28
C GLU A 100 -0.01 11.61 -22.34
N THR A 101 0.10 10.32 -22.70
CA THR A 101 0.87 9.33 -21.91
C THR A 101 2.28 9.80 -21.53
N PRO A 102 3.08 10.41 -22.43
CA PRO A 102 4.40 10.91 -22.07
C PRO A 102 4.34 11.96 -20.97
N ASP A 103 3.37 12.88 -21.02
CA ASP A 103 3.19 13.93 -20.03
C ASP A 103 2.74 13.36 -18.69
N ALA A 104 1.88 12.35 -18.71
CA ALA A 104 1.46 11.61 -17.51
C ALA A 104 2.66 10.99 -16.79
N TYR A 105 3.53 10.30 -17.51
CA TYR A 105 4.75 9.72 -16.92
C TYR A 105 5.73 10.80 -16.44
N HIS A 106 5.88 11.87 -17.18
CA HIS A 106 6.72 12.99 -16.77
C HIS A 106 6.23 13.64 -15.47
N MET A 107 4.93 13.82 -15.34
CA MET A 107 4.29 14.32 -14.12
C MET A 107 4.53 13.35 -12.93
N LEU A 108 4.25 12.06 -13.10
CA LEU A 108 4.46 11.04 -12.07
C LEU A 108 5.92 10.97 -11.59
N TYR A 109 6.87 11.23 -12.48
CA TYR A 109 8.28 11.20 -12.13
C TYR A 109 8.74 12.47 -11.41
N ASN A 110 8.31 13.65 -11.88
CA ASN A 110 8.82 14.93 -11.40
C ASN A 110 7.97 15.53 -10.26
N LYS A 111 6.69 15.14 -10.17
CA LYS A 111 5.72 15.71 -9.22
C LYS A 111 4.86 14.59 -8.58
N PRO A 112 5.48 13.59 -7.94
CA PRO A 112 4.75 12.44 -7.40
C PRO A 112 3.72 12.84 -6.33
N ASP A 113 3.94 13.97 -5.65
CA ASP A 113 3.04 14.45 -4.60
C ASP A 113 1.74 15.06 -5.16
N GLU A 114 1.69 15.40 -6.46
CA GLU A 114 0.50 15.95 -7.09
C GLU A 114 -0.44 14.87 -7.65
N ALA A 115 0.04 13.64 -7.82
CA ALA A 115 -0.71 12.56 -8.47
C ALA A 115 -0.91 11.36 -7.54
N LEU A 116 -2.17 11.06 -7.23
CA LEU A 116 -2.53 9.86 -6.48
C LEU A 116 -2.98 8.73 -7.42
N GLY A 117 -3.91 9.03 -8.34
CA GLY A 117 -4.37 8.11 -9.37
C GLY A 117 -4.45 8.81 -10.72
N VAL A 118 -3.84 8.23 -11.74
CA VAL A 118 -3.85 8.75 -13.12
C VAL A 118 -4.52 7.74 -14.03
N VAL A 119 -5.54 8.18 -14.74
CA VAL A 119 -6.27 7.36 -15.73
C VAL A 119 -6.03 7.92 -17.12
N LEU A 120 -5.66 7.05 -18.04
CA LEU A 120 -5.61 7.37 -19.47
C LEU A 120 -6.92 6.95 -20.14
N GLU A 121 -7.54 7.88 -20.83
CA GLU A 121 -8.81 7.65 -21.54
C GLU A 121 -8.52 7.38 -23.01
N TRP A 122 -9.05 6.29 -23.52
CA TRP A 122 -9.04 5.94 -24.95
C TRP A 122 -10.38 6.36 -25.53
N ASP A 123 -10.34 7.21 -26.56
CA ASP A 123 -11.52 7.50 -27.36
C ASP A 123 -11.97 6.21 -28.03
N GLY A 124 -13.21 5.76 -27.70
CA GLY A 124 -13.82 4.56 -28.25
C GLY A 124 -14.32 4.79 -29.69
#